data_eff5a4d05577c7b4454d784e3a7f5a43
#
_entry.id   eff5a4d05577c7b4454d784e3a7f5a43
#
_cell.length_a   1.000
_cell.length_b   1.000
_cell.length_c   1.000
_cell.angle_alpha   90.00
_cell.angle_beta   90.00
_cell.angle_gamma   90.00
#
_symmetry.space_group_name_H-M   'P 1'
#
loop_
_entity.id
_entity.type
_entity.pdbx_description
1 polymer ?
#
loop_
_entity_poly.entity_id
_entity_poly.type
_entity_poly.pdbx_seq_one_letter_code
_entity_poly.pdbx_strand_id
1 'polypeptide(L)'
;GIQITQGLEHIAKVMDRGTLIRSHVQPDLGHILHSRHQYHWHTGYVPPQTVAAPHIGAWMSKVLGPRNPAIPAFIDIGQRIEGVGEQEELKAFHTGGFFGTEYGPFLLPYPDQAMAAVRPPKGMTPGRFANRYQFYKDLIAKSPMGKRGSTFQQESMLRAMDNAHRL
;
A
#
# COMPACT_ATOMS: atom_id res chain seq x y z
N GLY A 1 15.46 -33.03 -5.99
CA GLY A 1 14.59 -32.42 -4.98
C GLY A 1 15.14 -31.08 -4.53
N ILE A 2 14.32 -30.27 -3.89
CA ILE A 2 14.71 -28.98 -3.29
C ILE A 2 15.15 -29.27 -1.85
N GLN A 3 16.38 -28.92 -1.50
CA GLN A 3 16.86 -28.96 -0.11
C GLN A 3 16.49 -27.65 0.57
N ILE A 4 15.88 -27.76 1.75
CA ILE A 4 15.45 -26.62 2.57
C ILE A 4 16.17 -26.73 3.91
N THR A 5 16.71 -25.61 4.39
CA THR A 5 17.49 -25.57 5.63
C THR A 5 16.61 -25.84 6.85
N GLN A 6 17.23 -26.33 7.92
CA GLN A 6 16.61 -26.49 9.22
C GLN A 6 16.02 -25.15 9.71
N GLY A 7 14.86 -25.22 10.34
CA GLY A 7 14.12 -24.04 10.79
C GLY A 7 13.05 -23.56 9.80
N LEU A 8 13.02 -24.11 8.58
CA LEU A 8 12.02 -23.76 7.54
C LEU A 8 11.10 -24.95 7.21
N GLU A 9 10.84 -25.83 8.17
CA GLU A 9 10.06 -27.06 7.98
C GLU A 9 8.62 -26.78 7.52
N HIS A 10 8.04 -25.66 7.95
CA HIS A 10 6.69 -25.26 7.50
C HIS A 10 6.69 -24.84 6.03
N ILE A 11 7.75 -24.18 5.57
CA ILE A 11 7.91 -23.83 4.15
C ILE A 11 8.13 -25.10 3.33
N ALA A 12 8.95 -26.04 3.83
CA ALA A 12 9.20 -27.32 3.17
C ALA A 12 7.91 -28.09 2.87
N LYS A 13 6.92 -28.04 3.79
CA LYS A 13 5.63 -28.73 3.65
C LYS A 13 4.73 -28.18 2.54
N VAL A 14 4.96 -26.95 2.08
CA VAL A 14 4.14 -26.27 1.08
C VAL A 14 4.90 -25.96 -0.21
N MET A 15 6.11 -26.51 -0.36
CA MET A 15 6.94 -26.26 -1.54
C MET A 15 6.41 -26.87 -2.84
N ASP A 16 5.44 -27.76 -2.77
CA ASP A 16 4.65 -28.22 -3.92
C ASP A 16 3.86 -27.08 -4.56
N ARG A 17 3.61 -25.99 -3.84
CA ARG A 17 2.92 -24.77 -4.27
C ARG A 17 3.87 -23.63 -4.63
N GLY A 18 5.17 -23.84 -4.52
CA GLY A 18 6.21 -22.84 -4.72
C GLY A 18 7.09 -23.11 -5.92
N THR A 19 7.64 -22.06 -6.50
CA THR A 19 8.65 -22.12 -7.55
C THR A 19 9.96 -21.54 -7.04
N LEU A 20 11.03 -22.31 -7.09
CA LEU A 20 12.37 -21.84 -6.75
C LEU A 20 13.09 -21.35 -7.99
N ILE A 21 13.30 -20.04 -8.09
CA ILE A 21 14.07 -19.41 -9.18
C ILE A 21 15.53 -19.27 -8.72
N ARG A 22 16.42 -20.12 -9.23
CA ARG A 22 17.84 -20.17 -8.83
C ARG A 22 18.72 -19.19 -9.62
N SER A 23 18.26 -18.71 -10.77
CA SER A 23 19.01 -17.84 -11.67
C SER A 23 18.70 -16.37 -11.47
N HIS A 24 17.87 -16.02 -10.48
CA HIS A 24 17.56 -14.62 -10.22
C HIS A 24 18.77 -13.89 -9.64
N VAL A 25 19.14 -12.80 -10.28
CA VAL A 25 20.23 -11.92 -9.85
C VAL A 25 19.66 -10.49 -9.73
N GLN A 26 19.92 -9.86 -8.59
CA GLN A 26 19.59 -8.46 -8.40
C GLN A 26 20.49 -7.60 -9.32
N PRO A 27 19.92 -6.72 -10.16
CA PRO A 27 20.73 -5.81 -10.97
C PRO A 27 21.49 -4.82 -10.09
N ASP A 28 22.62 -4.32 -10.62
CA ASP A 28 23.32 -3.20 -10.00
C ASP A 28 22.47 -1.93 -10.19
N LEU A 29 22.04 -1.35 -9.08
CA LEU A 29 21.25 -0.12 -9.04
C LEU A 29 22.10 1.13 -8.77
N GLY A 30 23.43 1.02 -8.89
CA GLY A 30 24.38 2.10 -8.80
C GLY A 30 24.70 2.61 -7.39
N HIS A 31 23.92 2.24 -6.38
CA HIS A 31 24.17 2.56 -4.97
C HIS A 31 23.71 1.40 -4.08
N ILE A 32 24.48 1.12 -3.03
CA ILE A 32 24.12 0.14 -2.00
C ILE A 32 23.15 0.81 -1.02
N LEU A 33 21.95 1.13 -1.50
CA LEU A 33 20.86 1.63 -0.67
C LEU A 33 19.78 0.55 -0.59
N HIS A 34 19.48 0.08 0.60
CA HIS A 34 18.46 -0.94 0.85
C HIS A 34 17.09 -0.54 0.27
N SER A 35 16.74 0.74 0.39
CA SER A 35 15.50 1.31 -0.15
C SER A 35 15.36 1.12 -1.67
N ARG A 36 16.43 1.29 -2.43
CA ARG A 36 16.43 1.09 -3.89
C ARG A 36 16.17 -0.36 -4.28
N HIS A 37 16.82 -1.28 -3.58
CA HIS A 37 16.62 -2.70 -3.79
C HIS A 37 15.21 -3.13 -3.38
N GLN A 38 14.70 -2.65 -2.25
CA GLN A 38 13.32 -2.88 -1.83
C GLN A 38 12.32 -2.32 -2.85
N TYR A 39 12.53 -1.08 -3.32
CA TYR A 39 11.70 -0.50 -4.36
C TYR A 39 11.66 -1.37 -5.62
N HIS A 40 12.82 -1.80 -6.11
CA HIS A 40 12.91 -2.66 -7.29
C HIS A 40 12.19 -4.00 -7.09
N TRP A 41 12.40 -4.64 -5.94
CA TRP A 41 11.76 -5.91 -5.60
C TRP A 41 10.22 -5.82 -5.58
N HIS A 42 9.69 -4.75 -5.03
CA HIS A 42 8.25 -4.59 -4.84
C HIS A 42 7.54 -3.99 -6.05
N THR A 43 8.24 -3.30 -6.93
CA THR A 43 7.64 -2.61 -8.07
C THR A 43 8.07 -3.15 -9.43
N GLY A 44 9.24 -3.78 -9.52
CA GLY A 44 9.89 -4.16 -10.79
C GLY A 44 10.55 -2.99 -11.53
N TYR A 45 10.56 -1.80 -10.93
CA TYR A 45 11.14 -0.58 -11.53
C TYR A 45 12.40 -0.16 -10.79
N VAL A 46 13.32 0.47 -11.52
CA VAL A 46 14.55 1.04 -10.96
C VAL A 46 14.30 2.48 -10.51
N PRO A 47 14.59 2.86 -9.25
CA PRO A 47 14.51 4.25 -8.82
C PRO A 47 15.73 5.07 -9.30
N PRO A 48 15.66 6.42 -9.36
CA PRO A 48 14.45 7.22 -9.17
C PRO A 48 13.57 7.20 -10.41
N GLN A 49 12.27 7.34 -10.20
CA GLN A 49 11.29 7.43 -11.28
C GLN A 49 10.58 8.79 -11.23
N THR A 50 10.32 9.35 -12.41
CA THR A 50 9.50 10.57 -12.52
C THR A 50 8.03 10.31 -12.20
N VAL A 51 7.60 9.06 -12.35
CA VAL A 51 6.26 8.61 -12.01
C VAL A 51 6.39 7.48 -11.00
N ALA A 52 5.64 7.56 -9.90
CA ALA A 52 5.65 6.51 -8.89
C ALA A 52 5.14 5.18 -9.47
N ALA A 53 5.95 4.14 -9.37
CA ALA A 53 5.56 2.80 -9.80
C ALA A 53 4.66 2.13 -8.73
N PRO A 54 3.63 1.37 -9.15
CA PRO A 54 2.78 0.66 -8.21
C PRO A 54 3.53 -0.53 -7.58
N HIS A 55 3.37 -0.67 -6.27
CA HIS A 55 3.77 -1.88 -5.54
C HIS A 55 3.03 -3.11 -6.07
N ILE A 56 3.62 -4.30 -5.96
CA ILE A 56 2.97 -5.56 -6.37
C ILE A 56 1.59 -5.73 -5.71
N GLY A 57 1.43 -5.30 -4.46
CA GLY A 57 0.13 -5.29 -3.77
C GLY A 57 -0.91 -4.38 -4.43
N ALA A 58 -0.49 -3.25 -5.00
CA ALA A 58 -1.36 -2.37 -5.76
C ALA A 58 -1.82 -3.01 -7.09
N TRP A 59 -0.94 -3.77 -7.75
CA TRP A 59 -1.31 -4.59 -8.90
C TRP A 59 -2.38 -5.62 -8.54
N MET A 60 -2.17 -6.36 -7.44
CA MET A 60 -3.13 -7.36 -6.96
C MET A 60 -4.46 -6.71 -6.57
N SER A 61 -4.41 -5.56 -5.89
CA SER A 61 -5.60 -4.78 -5.53
C SER A 61 -6.40 -4.36 -6.76
N LYS A 62 -5.72 -3.90 -7.82
CA LYS A 62 -6.37 -3.45 -9.06
C LYS A 62 -6.99 -4.61 -9.86
N VAL A 63 -6.28 -5.73 -9.95
CA VAL A 63 -6.68 -6.86 -10.81
C VAL A 63 -7.72 -7.75 -10.14
N LEU A 64 -7.56 -8.03 -8.85
CA LEU A 64 -8.41 -8.97 -8.11
C LEU A 64 -9.48 -8.28 -7.28
N GLY A 65 -9.22 -7.03 -6.86
CA GLY A 65 -10.09 -6.32 -5.92
C GLY A 65 -10.12 -6.92 -4.51
N PRO A 66 -10.90 -6.32 -3.60
CA PRO A 66 -11.09 -6.86 -2.26
C PRO A 66 -12.05 -8.06 -2.28
N ARG A 67 -11.73 -9.09 -1.50
CA ARG A 67 -12.65 -10.24 -1.28
C ARG A 67 -13.86 -9.85 -0.46
N ASN A 68 -13.72 -8.88 0.41
CA ASN A 68 -14.79 -8.26 1.19
C ASN A 68 -14.69 -6.73 1.01
N PRO A 69 -15.77 -6.06 0.55
CA PRO A 69 -15.73 -4.60 0.31
C PRO A 69 -15.42 -3.74 1.55
N ALA A 70 -15.62 -4.29 2.75
CA ALA A 70 -15.27 -3.62 4.00
C ALA A 70 -13.80 -3.78 4.40
N ILE A 71 -13.00 -4.54 3.65
CA ILE A 71 -11.59 -4.79 3.98
C ILE A 71 -10.72 -4.34 2.80
N PRO A 72 -9.65 -3.55 3.01
CA PRO A 72 -8.75 -3.17 1.94
C PRO A 72 -8.16 -4.40 1.24
N ALA A 73 -8.06 -4.33 -0.09
CA ALA A 73 -7.49 -5.43 -0.87
C ALA A 73 -5.97 -5.56 -0.66
N PHE A 74 -5.32 -4.45 -0.30
CA PHE A 74 -3.88 -4.40 -0.02
C PHE A 74 -3.64 -3.82 1.38
N ILE A 75 -3.04 -4.62 2.25
CA ILE A 75 -2.66 -4.24 3.61
C ILE A 75 -1.15 -4.45 3.74
N ASP A 76 -0.43 -3.42 4.17
CA ASP A 76 0.99 -3.45 4.44
C ASP A 76 1.21 -3.48 5.95
N ILE A 77 1.76 -4.58 6.46
CA ILE A 77 1.86 -4.85 7.89
C ILE A 77 3.32 -4.79 8.35
N GLY A 78 3.56 -3.99 9.38
CA GLY A 78 4.85 -3.94 10.09
C GLY A 78 5.93 -3.15 9.37
N GLN A 79 5.70 -2.66 8.16
CA GLN A 79 6.69 -1.88 7.45
C GLN A 79 6.78 -0.47 8.02
N ARG A 80 7.99 -0.07 8.37
CA ARG A 80 8.34 1.27 8.84
C ARG A 80 9.34 1.89 7.90
N ILE A 81 9.20 3.17 7.65
CA ILE A 81 10.17 3.94 6.92
C ILE A 81 11.19 4.45 7.94
N GLU A 82 12.32 3.76 8.03
CA GLU A 82 13.42 4.11 8.92
C GLU A 82 14.62 4.56 8.08
N GLY A 83 15.35 5.56 8.55
CA GLY A 83 16.54 6.05 7.89
C GLY A 83 16.40 7.46 7.29
N VAL A 84 17.53 8.16 7.25
CA VAL A 84 17.65 9.49 6.65
C VAL A 84 18.09 9.33 5.20
N GLY A 85 17.38 9.94 4.27
CA GLY A 85 17.70 9.91 2.83
C GLY A 85 17.04 8.77 2.04
N GLU A 86 16.58 7.70 2.71
CA GLU A 86 15.88 6.59 2.04
C GLU A 86 14.35 6.73 2.04
N GLN A 87 13.81 7.65 2.85
CA GLN A 87 12.38 7.77 3.11
C GLN A 87 11.57 8.12 1.86
N GLU A 88 12.08 8.96 0.99
CA GLU A 88 11.34 9.39 -0.20
C GLU A 88 11.20 8.25 -1.23
N GLU A 89 12.23 7.44 -1.39
CA GLU A 89 12.19 6.29 -2.28
C GLU A 89 11.23 5.21 -1.75
N LEU A 90 11.24 4.97 -0.43
CA LEU A 90 10.32 4.03 0.22
C LEU A 90 8.87 4.50 0.17
N LYS A 91 8.61 5.80 0.34
CA LYS A 91 7.25 6.37 0.19
C LYS A 91 6.65 6.07 -1.18
N ALA A 92 7.46 6.08 -2.25
CA ALA A 92 6.96 5.87 -3.60
C ALA A 92 6.28 4.52 -3.79
N PHE A 93 6.75 3.44 -3.15
CA PHE A 93 6.13 2.14 -3.31
C PHE A 93 5.02 1.82 -2.27
N HIS A 94 4.86 2.67 -1.25
CA HIS A 94 3.72 2.60 -0.31
C HIS A 94 2.44 3.27 -0.85
N THR A 95 2.40 3.53 -2.13
CA THR A 95 1.25 4.18 -2.79
C THR A 95 0.66 3.26 -3.85
N GLY A 96 -0.45 3.65 -4.44
CA GLY A 96 -0.99 2.98 -5.62
C GLY A 96 -0.21 3.28 -6.90
N GLY A 97 0.85 4.12 -6.81
CA GLY A 97 1.63 4.55 -7.96
C GLY A 97 0.75 5.19 -9.03
N PHE A 98 1.05 4.93 -10.29
CA PHE A 98 0.27 5.46 -11.41
C PHE A 98 -1.14 4.84 -11.55
N PHE A 99 -1.49 3.86 -10.71
CA PHE A 99 -2.86 3.33 -10.66
C PHE A 99 -3.82 4.21 -9.87
N GLY A 100 -3.31 5.05 -8.98
CA GLY A 100 -4.10 5.92 -8.13
C GLY A 100 -4.13 5.46 -6.67
N THR A 101 -4.49 6.40 -5.80
CA THR A 101 -4.42 6.25 -4.35
C THR A 101 -5.33 5.13 -3.82
N GLU A 102 -6.46 4.88 -4.48
CA GLU A 102 -7.41 3.84 -4.10
C GLU A 102 -6.85 2.41 -4.15
N TYR A 103 -5.75 2.20 -4.88
CA TYR A 103 -5.06 0.91 -4.96
C TYR A 103 -3.84 0.83 -4.04
N GLY A 104 -3.55 1.92 -3.31
CA GLY A 104 -2.48 1.95 -2.32
C GLY A 104 -2.77 1.07 -1.10
N PRO A 105 -1.75 0.80 -0.29
CA PRO A 105 -1.90 -0.01 0.90
C PRO A 105 -2.65 0.71 2.02
N PHE A 106 -3.40 -0.06 2.79
CA PHE A 106 -3.73 0.32 4.15
C PHE A 106 -2.53 0.00 5.06
N LEU A 107 -1.89 1.04 5.57
CA LEU A 107 -0.64 0.90 6.33
C LEU A 107 -0.93 0.56 7.80
N LEU A 108 -0.37 -0.55 8.27
CA LEU A 108 -0.40 -0.97 9.68
C LEU A 108 1.04 -1.13 10.20
N PRO A 109 1.77 -0.04 10.45
CA PRO A 109 3.16 -0.12 10.93
C PRO A 109 3.27 -0.78 12.30
N TYR A 110 2.21 -0.76 13.10
CA TYR A 110 2.10 -1.37 14.41
C TYR A 110 0.90 -2.32 14.47
N PRO A 111 1.07 -3.61 14.17
CA PRO A 111 -0.05 -4.56 14.09
C PRO A 111 -0.87 -4.70 15.37
N ASP A 112 -0.23 -4.54 16.54
CA ASP A 112 -0.86 -4.52 17.85
C ASP A 112 -1.86 -3.36 18.03
N GLN A 113 -1.70 -2.28 17.25
CA GLN A 113 -2.57 -1.11 17.27
C GLN A 113 -3.65 -1.14 16.17
N ALA A 114 -3.71 -2.20 15.36
CA ALA A 114 -4.62 -2.29 14.21
C ALA A 114 -6.08 -2.03 14.60
N MET A 115 -6.54 -2.59 15.72
CA MET A 115 -7.91 -2.39 16.20
C MET A 115 -8.19 -0.95 16.64
N ALA A 116 -7.18 -0.23 17.13
CA ALA A 116 -7.33 1.17 17.50
C ALA A 116 -7.39 2.07 16.24
N ALA A 117 -6.68 1.70 15.20
CA ALA A 117 -6.62 2.47 13.94
C ALA A 117 -7.98 2.50 13.20
N VAL A 118 -8.80 1.45 13.32
CA VAL A 118 -10.10 1.34 12.65
C VAL A 118 -11.29 1.65 13.55
N ARG A 119 -11.08 1.85 14.85
CA ARG A 119 -12.18 2.17 15.77
C ARG A 119 -12.55 3.65 15.70
N PRO A 120 -13.84 3.98 15.58
CA PRO A 120 -14.28 5.35 15.73
C PRO A 120 -13.87 5.94 17.09
N PRO A 121 -13.54 7.22 17.17
CA PRO A 121 -13.22 7.89 18.42
C PRO A 121 -14.35 7.73 19.47
N LYS A 122 -13.99 7.70 20.76
CA LYS A 122 -14.97 7.60 21.85
C LYS A 122 -16.05 8.67 21.73
N GLY A 123 -17.32 8.27 21.82
CA GLY A 123 -18.47 9.16 21.68
C GLY A 123 -18.87 9.49 20.23
N MET A 124 -18.22 8.87 19.24
CA MET A 124 -18.63 8.98 17.85
C MET A 124 -19.76 7.98 17.56
N THR A 125 -20.93 8.50 17.22
CA THR A 125 -22.04 7.67 16.74
C THR A 125 -21.93 7.47 15.22
N PRO A 126 -22.50 6.39 14.64
CA PRO A 126 -22.51 6.19 13.17
C PRO A 126 -23.07 7.40 12.41
N GLY A 127 -24.15 8.01 12.90
CA GLY A 127 -24.73 9.19 12.28
C GLY A 127 -23.80 10.41 12.29
N ARG A 128 -23.12 10.66 13.42
CA ARG A 128 -22.10 11.74 13.48
C ARG A 128 -20.93 11.48 12.57
N PHE A 129 -20.51 10.22 12.44
CA PHE A 129 -19.42 9.82 11.56
C PHE A 129 -19.80 10.06 10.09
N ALA A 130 -20.97 9.58 9.67
CA ALA A 130 -21.49 9.80 8.31
C ALA A 130 -21.65 11.31 7.97
N ASN A 131 -22.21 12.11 8.90
CA ASN A 131 -22.36 13.55 8.71
C ASN A 131 -21.02 14.28 8.57
N ARG A 132 -19.99 13.87 9.35
CA ARG A 132 -18.64 14.41 9.22
C ARG A 132 -18.02 14.08 7.88
N TYR A 133 -18.21 12.86 7.43
CA TYR A 133 -17.70 12.43 6.13
C TYR A 133 -18.38 13.18 4.98
N GLN A 134 -19.70 13.35 5.03
CA GLN A 134 -20.42 14.15 4.04
C GLN A 134 -19.96 15.61 4.03
N PHE A 135 -19.81 16.21 5.21
CA PHE A 135 -19.29 17.57 5.34
C PHE A 135 -17.88 17.71 4.75
N TYR A 136 -17.01 16.72 4.96
CA TYR A 136 -15.69 16.69 4.37
C TYR A 136 -15.75 16.65 2.83
N LYS A 137 -16.61 15.80 2.24
CA LYS A 137 -16.81 15.76 0.78
C LYS A 137 -17.30 17.10 0.23
N ASP A 138 -18.22 17.73 0.90
CA ASP A 138 -18.75 19.04 0.50
C ASP A 138 -17.68 20.13 0.58
N LEU A 139 -16.82 20.10 1.60
CA LEU A 139 -15.68 21.00 1.71
C LEU A 139 -14.71 20.83 0.55
N ILE A 140 -14.33 19.59 0.23
CA ILE A 140 -13.42 19.32 -0.89
C ILE A 140 -14.02 19.77 -2.22
N ALA A 141 -15.29 19.47 -2.46
CA ALA A 141 -15.97 19.87 -3.70
C ALA A 141 -16.01 21.40 -3.90
N LYS A 142 -16.11 22.16 -2.80
CA LYS A 142 -16.16 23.63 -2.81
C LYS A 142 -14.78 24.30 -2.69
N SER A 143 -13.79 23.58 -2.22
CA SER A 143 -12.44 24.11 -1.97
C SER A 143 -11.62 24.21 -3.25
N PRO A 144 -10.78 25.27 -3.39
CA PRO A 144 -9.76 25.31 -4.43
C PRO A 144 -8.78 24.13 -4.36
N MET A 145 -8.58 23.53 -3.18
CA MET A 145 -7.74 22.35 -3.02
C MET A 145 -8.34 21.10 -3.70
N GLY A 146 -9.66 20.95 -3.70
CA GLY A 146 -10.34 19.85 -4.40
C GLY A 146 -10.22 19.93 -5.92
N LYS A 147 -9.78 21.07 -6.45
CA LYS A 147 -9.54 21.31 -7.88
C LYS A 147 -8.06 21.18 -8.27
N ARG A 148 -7.18 20.87 -7.33
CA ARG A 148 -5.75 20.65 -7.61
C ARG A 148 -5.52 19.26 -8.19
N GLY A 149 -4.55 19.20 -9.10
CA GLY A 149 -4.21 17.95 -9.81
C GLY A 149 -5.14 17.68 -10.99
N SER A 150 -4.91 16.56 -11.64
CA SER A 150 -5.76 16.09 -12.73
C SER A 150 -7.10 15.56 -12.22
N THR A 151 -8.10 15.48 -13.08
CA THR A 151 -9.39 14.85 -12.76
C THR A 151 -9.21 13.43 -12.23
N PHE A 152 -8.28 12.67 -12.83
CA PHE A 152 -7.93 11.33 -12.37
C PHE A 152 -7.45 11.32 -10.90
N GLN A 153 -6.56 12.24 -10.52
CA GLN A 153 -6.07 12.33 -9.15
C GLN A 153 -7.16 12.69 -8.15
N GLN A 154 -8.05 13.61 -8.53
CA GLN A 154 -9.19 14.03 -7.69
C GLN A 154 -10.15 12.85 -7.45
N GLU A 155 -10.54 12.16 -8.50
CA GLU A 155 -11.42 10.98 -8.41
C GLU A 155 -10.79 9.84 -7.65
N SER A 156 -9.49 9.58 -7.87
CA SER A 156 -8.73 8.56 -7.14
C SER A 156 -8.71 8.84 -5.64
N MET A 157 -8.48 10.09 -5.24
CA MET A 157 -8.51 10.49 -3.84
C MET A 157 -9.89 10.29 -3.22
N LEU A 158 -10.95 10.67 -3.91
CA LEU A 158 -12.32 10.46 -3.42
C LEU A 158 -12.64 8.97 -3.24
N ARG A 159 -12.26 8.12 -4.21
CA ARG A 159 -12.42 6.66 -4.08
C ARG A 159 -11.63 6.09 -2.91
N ALA A 160 -10.40 6.56 -2.68
CA ALA A 160 -9.60 6.14 -1.52
C ALA A 160 -10.27 6.53 -0.20
N MET A 161 -10.85 7.73 -0.13
CA MET A 161 -11.58 8.20 1.05
C MET A 161 -12.87 7.42 1.28
N ASP A 162 -13.62 7.10 0.22
CA ASP A 162 -14.82 6.26 0.31
C ASP A 162 -14.47 4.84 0.79
N ASN A 163 -13.32 4.30 0.37
CA ASN A 163 -12.82 3.01 0.85
C ASN A 163 -12.46 3.06 2.35
N ALA A 164 -11.74 4.10 2.76
CA ALA A 164 -11.38 4.29 4.17
C ALA A 164 -12.60 4.51 5.08
N HIS A 165 -13.66 5.14 4.57
CA HIS A 165 -14.89 5.36 5.34
C HIS A 165 -15.70 4.06 5.58
N ARG A 166 -15.49 3.03 4.77
CA ARG A 166 -16.17 1.74 4.88
C ARG A 166 -15.52 0.78 5.88
N LEU A 167 -14.29 1.06 6.33
CA LEU A 167 -13.58 0.33 7.38
C LEU A 167 -14.22 0.55 8.75
#